data_9f8221d9299bcfae9d3cd0c4a147cc44
#
_entry.id   9f8221d9299bcfae9d3cd0c4a147cc44
#
_cell.length_a   1.000
_cell.length_b   1.000
_cell.length_c   1.000
_cell.angle_alpha   90.00
_cell.angle_beta   90.00
_cell.angle_gamma   90.00
#
_symmetry.space_group_name_H-M   'P 1'
#
loop_
_entity.id
_entity.type
_entity.pdbx_description
1 polymer ?
#
loop_
_entity_poly.entity_id
_entity_poly.type
_entity_poly.pdbx_seq_one_letter_code
_entity_poly.pdbx_strand_id
1 'polypeptide(L)'
;GRYEEAYRYARQPNPLASICGRVCGHPCETDCRRGKLDAPISIRALKRFLTERHGPESRNPVTVYPGRTPGILRQERVAVIGAGPAGLSAAHDLALLGYPVTMFDTAPVPGGMMYLGIPEYRLPRDVLKAQVREILDLGVTLRLNSRLGRDFSLQSLRAEGFKAILLAIGLHQSRKLRVEGEDLDGVISGIDFLLNINLGYRFSIGKKVVVIGGGNVAIDVARSALREEQRSAAEQVAMKELMDVSRSALRMGARDVHLMCLESREEMPAFANEIDEGLEEGLKIHPSLGSKRFIGSQGRLTGIETIRCSSVFDAQHRFNPTFEPGSEAVLDCDTAILAIGQASDLSFLSPEDGVQATRQGTLSIDPDTFMTTAPGVFAAGDIAFGPRLIINAVADGKKAAEQIDRYVRGPEWRPRTRLVQISILDHHQMPESYDTYSRLPVPIVPLDRRTGIAEVEVGYSEPEAQQEARRCLQCWINTIFDGNEEEGTECILCGGCVDVCPEDCLQLLRVSEGSMMIKDETICIRCGLCAERCPVHTITMEAFETFDEADIRPELAEVTRD
;
A
#
# COMPACT_ATOMS: atom_id res chain seq x y z
N GLY A 1 6.89 -17.55 18.97
CA GLY A 1 8.18 -18.22 18.68
C GLY A 1 8.25 -18.90 17.31
N ARG A 2 7.11 -19.03 16.57
CA ARG A 2 7.05 -19.67 15.22
C ARG A 2 7.20 -18.60 14.14
N TYR A 3 8.31 -17.86 14.13
CA TYR A 3 8.46 -16.65 13.29
C TYR A 3 8.57 -16.97 11.80
N GLU A 4 9.24 -18.06 11.42
CA GLU A 4 9.36 -18.47 10.02
C GLU A 4 7.98 -18.80 9.43
N GLU A 5 7.19 -19.55 10.15
CA GLU A 5 5.82 -19.90 9.74
C GLU A 5 4.93 -18.66 9.65
N ALA A 6 4.99 -17.78 10.66
CA ALA A 6 4.27 -16.50 10.63
C ALA A 6 4.70 -15.62 9.43
N TYR A 7 5.99 -15.64 9.07
CA TYR A 7 6.48 -14.97 7.87
C TYR A 7 5.85 -15.56 6.60
N ARG A 8 5.77 -16.89 6.48
CA ARG A 8 5.13 -17.57 5.32
C ARG A 8 3.68 -17.13 5.17
N TYR A 9 2.91 -17.11 6.25
CA TYR A 9 1.54 -16.60 6.25
C TYR A 9 1.44 -15.12 5.85
N ALA A 10 2.33 -14.28 6.34
CA ALA A 10 2.34 -12.86 6.01
C ALA A 10 2.75 -12.59 4.55
N ARG A 11 3.65 -13.42 4.00
CA ARG A 11 4.24 -13.25 2.66
C ARG A 11 3.38 -13.86 1.56
N GLN A 12 2.74 -15.01 1.80
CA GLN A 12 1.98 -15.74 0.79
C GLN A 12 0.92 -14.88 0.07
N PRO A 13 0.07 -14.11 0.76
CA PRO A 13 -0.91 -13.24 0.10
C PRO A 13 -0.31 -11.96 -0.48
N ASN A 14 0.91 -11.59 -0.10
CA ASN A 14 1.51 -10.29 -0.43
C ASN A 14 2.95 -10.44 -0.93
N PRO A 15 3.18 -10.43 -2.25
CA PRO A 15 4.53 -10.54 -2.83
C PRO A 15 5.46 -9.37 -2.48
N LEU A 16 4.95 -8.27 -1.94
CA LEU A 16 5.69 -7.09 -1.52
C LEU A 16 5.63 -6.90 0.00
N ALA A 17 5.73 -7.99 0.78
CA ALA A 17 5.53 -7.97 2.24
C ALA A 17 6.55 -7.10 2.98
N SER A 18 7.83 -7.11 2.60
CA SER A 18 8.89 -6.30 3.20
C SER A 18 8.67 -4.81 2.98
N ILE A 19 8.30 -4.44 1.75
CA ILE A 19 7.95 -3.05 1.37
C ILE A 19 6.70 -2.60 2.14
N CYS A 20 5.64 -3.42 2.12
CA CYS A 20 4.39 -3.10 2.82
C CYS A 20 4.56 -3.06 4.34
N GLY A 21 5.50 -3.80 4.92
CA GLY A 21 5.84 -3.71 6.34
C GLY A 21 6.36 -2.33 6.75
N ARG A 22 6.92 -1.57 5.79
CA ARG A 22 7.49 -0.23 6.02
C ARG A 22 6.53 0.91 5.63
N VAL A 23 5.94 0.85 4.44
CA VAL A 23 5.28 2.02 3.84
C VAL A 23 3.80 1.81 3.50
N CYS A 24 3.18 0.71 3.93
CA CYS A 24 1.75 0.49 3.73
C CYS A 24 0.93 1.41 4.65
N GLY A 25 -0.16 2.00 4.11
CA GLY A 25 -1.16 2.74 4.88
C GLY A 25 -2.05 1.86 5.77
N HIS A 26 -1.74 0.59 5.93
CA HIS A 26 -2.30 -0.41 6.85
C HIS A 26 -3.84 -0.40 7.04
N PRO A 27 -4.67 -0.44 5.97
CA PRO A 27 -6.13 -0.47 6.13
C PRO A 27 -6.61 -1.68 6.95
N CYS A 28 -5.82 -2.75 7.04
CA CYS A 28 -6.10 -3.89 7.91
C CYS A 28 -6.09 -3.55 9.41
N GLU A 29 -5.42 -2.48 9.83
CA GLU A 29 -5.47 -1.99 11.20
C GLU A 29 -6.77 -1.20 11.47
N THR A 30 -7.28 -0.48 10.46
CA THR A 30 -8.59 0.21 10.55
C THR A 30 -9.73 -0.79 10.78
N ASP A 31 -9.65 -1.96 10.13
CA ASP A 31 -10.67 -3.01 10.25
C ASP A 31 -10.41 -3.99 11.41
N CYS A 32 -9.31 -3.80 12.15
CA CYS A 32 -8.95 -4.65 13.27
C CYS A 32 -9.96 -4.50 14.41
N ARG A 33 -10.64 -5.59 14.79
CA ARG A 33 -11.64 -5.59 15.87
C ARG A 33 -11.10 -5.12 17.21
N ARG A 34 -9.81 -5.34 17.47
CA ARG A 34 -9.15 -4.82 18.68
C ARG A 34 -9.29 -3.30 18.81
N GLY A 35 -9.38 -2.57 17.70
CA GLY A 35 -9.59 -1.12 17.69
C GLY A 35 -10.92 -0.66 18.28
N LYS A 36 -11.89 -1.58 18.52
CA LYS A 36 -13.15 -1.27 19.22
C LYS A 36 -13.02 -1.33 20.73
N LEU A 37 -12.01 -2.02 21.25
CA LEU A 37 -11.75 -2.13 22.69
C LEU A 37 -10.83 -1.00 23.17
N ASP A 38 -9.66 -0.86 22.51
CA ASP A 38 -8.66 0.14 22.86
C ASP A 38 -8.00 0.74 21.62
N ALA A 39 -7.09 0.03 21.00
CA ALA A 39 -6.39 0.41 19.77
C ALA A 39 -6.08 -0.84 18.93
N PRO A 40 -6.12 -0.76 17.59
CA PRO A 40 -5.86 -1.91 16.73
C PRO A 40 -4.46 -2.49 16.96
N ILE A 41 -4.27 -3.75 16.57
CA ILE A 41 -2.94 -4.37 16.55
C ILE A 41 -2.06 -3.64 15.53
N SER A 42 -0.80 -3.41 15.86
CA SER A 42 0.22 -2.86 14.95
C SER A 42 0.63 -3.89 13.90
N ILE A 43 -0.32 -4.25 13.01
CA ILE A 43 -0.16 -5.36 12.04
C ILE A 43 0.99 -5.06 11.07
N ARG A 44 1.13 -3.81 10.63
CA ARG A 44 2.21 -3.38 9.73
C ARG A 44 3.58 -3.58 10.40
N ALA A 45 3.73 -3.14 11.65
CA ALA A 45 4.99 -3.27 12.39
C ALA A 45 5.33 -4.74 12.71
N LEU A 46 4.33 -5.58 13.06
CA LEU A 46 4.53 -7.02 13.22
C LEU A 46 4.95 -7.68 11.89
N LYS A 47 4.35 -7.30 10.77
CA LYS A 47 4.78 -7.77 9.45
C LYS A 47 6.23 -7.37 9.17
N ARG A 48 6.61 -6.12 9.46
CA ARG A 48 7.99 -5.65 9.33
C ARG A 48 8.95 -6.48 10.17
N PHE A 49 8.64 -6.74 11.43
CA PHE A 49 9.44 -7.59 12.31
C PHE A 49 9.71 -8.98 11.71
N LEU A 50 8.68 -9.60 11.09
CA LEU A 50 8.82 -10.90 10.44
C LEU A 50 9.69 -10.83 9.18
N THR A 51 9.51 -9.80 8.35
CA THR A 51 10.28 -9.65 7.11
C THR A 51 11.74 -9.28 7.35
N GLU A 52 12.05 -8.50 8.37
CA GLU A 52 13.44 -8.21 8.77
C GLU A 52 14.20 -9.46 9.22
N ARG A 53 13.49 -10.50 9.70
CA ARG A 53 14.08 -11.78 10.11
C ARG A 53 14.18 -12.80 9.00
N HIS A 54 13.18 -12.87 8.13
CA HIS A 54 12.99 -13.95 7.16
C HIS A 54 12.71 -13.47 5.74
N GLY A 55 12.57 -12.16 5.50
CA GLY A 55 12.36 -11.59 4.18
C GLY A 55 13.62 -11.64 3.31
N PRO A 56 13.50 -11.34 2.01
CA PRO A 56 14.61 -11.41 1.06
C PRO A 56 15.78 -10.48 1.38
N GLU A 57 15.55 -9.41 2.15
CA GLU A 57 16.55 -8.48 2.63
C GLU A 57 17.26 -8.95 3.91
N SER A 58 16.75 -9.99 4.56
CA SER A 58 17.26 -10.48 5.84
C SER A 58 18.55 -11.27 5.69
N ARG A 59 19.23 -11.53 6.81
CA ARG A 59 20.41 -12.40 6.85
C ARG A 59 20.05 -13.88 6.67
N ASN A 60 18.81 -14.27 6.94
CA ASN A 60 18.31 -15.63 6.86
C ASN A 60 17.00 -15.67 6.03
N PRO A 61 17.07 -15.40 4.71
CA PRO A 61 15.88 -15.35 3.89
C PRO A 61 15.23 -16.73 3.77
N VAL A 62 13.91 -16.76 3.88
CA VAL A 62 13.11 -17.98 3.76
C VAL A 62 12.40 -18.00 2.41
N THR A 63 12.59 -19.07 1.66
CA THR A 63 11.84 -19.31 0.42
C THR A 63 10.40 -19.68 0.77
N VAL A 64 9.43 -18.88 0.33
CA VAL A 64 8.01 -19.08 0.65
C VAL A 64 7.40 -20.24 -0.14
N TYR A 65 7.93 -20.52 -1.32
CA TYR A 65 7.44 -21.57 -2.22
C TYR A 65 8.51 -22.65 -2.42
N PRO A 66 8.88 -23.43 -1.36
CA PRO A 66 9.86 -24.50 -1.48
C PRO A 66 9.33 -25.58 -2.42
N GLY A 67 10.16 -25.99 -3.37
CA GLY A 67 9.82 -27.04 -4.35
C GLY A 67 8.99 -26.58 -5.55
N ARG A 68 8.47 -25.37 -5.54
CA ARG A 68 7.97 -24.72 -6.76
C ARG A 68 9.16 -24.07 -7.47
N THR A 69 9.97 -24.88 -8.17
CA THR A 69 10.79 -24.31 -9.25
C THR A 69 9.79 -23.83 -10.28
N PRO A 70 9.72 -22.54 -10.59
CA PRO A 70 8.84 -22.06 -11.63
C PRO A 70 9.39 -22.57 -12.96
N GLY A 71 8.99 -23.78 -13.33
CA GLY A 71 9.18 -24.22 -14.69
C GLY A 71 8.24 -23.39 -15.56
N ILE A 72 8.73 -22.86 -16.66
CA ILE A 72 7.86 -22.38 -17.74
C ILE A 72 7.04 -23.60 -18.17
N LEU A 73 5.83 -23.69 -17.66
CA LEU A 73 4.91 -24.80 -17.95
C LEU A 73 3.98 -24.45 -19.11
N ARG A 74 3.88 -23.14 -19.42
CA ARG A 74 2.98 -22.62 -20.44
C ARG A 74 3.74 -22.01 -21.59
N GLN A 75 3.13 -22.05 -22.77
CA GLN A 75 3.71 -21.46 -23.99
C GLN A 75 3.23 -20.03 -24.21
N GLU A 76 2.10 -19.67 -23.65
CA GLU A 76 1.46 -18.37 -23.79
C GLU A 76 2.24 -17.30 -23.04
N ARG A 77 2.76 -16.33 -23.78
CA ARG A 77 3.54 -15.23 -23.25
C ARG A 77 2.64 -14.10 -22.75
N VAL A 78 2.98 -13.53 -21.60
CA VAL A 78 2.28 -12.36 -21.03
C VAL A 78 3.24 -11.18 -20.94
N ALA A 79 2.80 -10.02 -21.44
CA ALA A 79 3.50 -8.75 -21.29
C ALA A 79 2.91 -7.96 -20.11
N VAL A 80 3.77 -7.43 -19.24
CA VAL A 80 3.39 -6.53 -18.15
C VAL A 80 4.09 -5.20 -18.36
N ILE A 81 3.33 -4.13 -18.56
CA ILE A 81 3.84 -2.80 -18.83
C ILE A 81 3.76 -1.98 -17.53
N GLY A 82 4.92 -1.71 -16.94
CA GLY A 82 5.10 -1.06 -15.64
C GLY A 82 5.59 -2.04 -14.58
N ALA A 83 6.74 -1.75 -13.98
CA ALA A 83 7.34 -2.51 -12.89
C ALA A 83 7.07 -1.85 -11.52
N GLY A 84 5.91 -1.21 -11.36
CA GLY A 84 5.36 -0.73 -10.10
C GLY A 84 4.69 -1.86 -9.29
N PRO A 85 4.04 -1.53 -8.16
CA PRO A 85 3.46 -2.54 -7.25
C PRO A 85 2.43 -3.46 -7.91
N ALA A 86 1.55 -2.93 -8.77
CA ALA A 86 0.56 -3.72 -9.49
C ALA A 86 1.22 -4.68 -10.50
N GLY A 87 2.16 -4.17 -11.30
CA GLY A 87 2.87 -4.98 -12.30
C GLY A 87 3.73 -6.07 -11.67
N LEU A 88 4.49 -5.74 -10.61
CA LEU A 88 5.31 -6.71 -9.88
C LEU A 88 4.46 -7.81 -9.23
N SER A 89 3.33 -7.44 -8.64
CA SER A 89 2.40 -8.38 -8.04
C SER A 89 1.77 -9.32 -9.08
N ALA A 90 1.36 -8.78 -10.23
CA ALA A 90 0.83 -9.57 -11.33
C ALA A 90 1.90 -10.51 -11.92
N ALA A 91 3.11 -10.00 -12.15
CA ALA A 91 4.22 -10.79 -12.68
C ALA A 91 4.58 -11.96 -11.76
N HIS A 92 4.58 -11.73 -10.43
CA HIS A 92 4.78 -12.77 -9.44
C HIS A 92 3.75 -13.90 -9.58
N ASP A 93 2.46 -13.57 -9.57
CA ASP A 93 1.41 -14.59 -9.61
C ASP A 93 1.34 -15.31 -10.97
N LEU A 94 1.54 -14.58 -12.08
CA LEU A 94 1.62 -15.17 -13.42
C LEU A 94 2.82 -16.12 -13.57
N ALA A 95 3.99 -15.76 -13.01
CA ALA A 95 5.14 -16.64 -12.99
C ALA A 95 4.89 -17.91 -12.18
N LEU A 96 4.23 -17.80 -11.02
CA LEU A 96 3.80 -18.96 -10.22
C LEU A 96 2.77 -19.84 -10.95
N LEU A 97 1.98 -19.27 -11.86
CA LEU A 97 1.07 -20.00 -12.76
C LEU A 97 1.80 -20.65 -13.96
N GLY A 98 3.10 -20.42 -14.09
CA GLY A 98 3.96 -21.00 -15.12
C GLY A 98 3.98 -20.21 -16.44
N TYR A 99 3.49 -18.99 -16.49
CA TYR A 99 3.56 -18.16 -17.70
C TYR A 99 4.95 -17.55 -17.90
N PRO A 100 5.47 -17.52 -19.15
CA PRO A 100 6.62 -16.70 -19.52
C PRO A 100 6.23 -15.22 -19.46
N VAL A 101 6.65 -14.51 -18.41
CA VAL A 101 6.33 -13.10 -18.20
C VAL A 101 7.49 -12.21 -18.65
N THR A 102 7.18 -11.19 -19.46
CA THR A 102 8.12 -10.11 -19.77
C THR A 102 7.55 -8.79 -19.26
N MET A 103 8.29 -8.16 -18.34
CA MET A 103 7.97 -6.83 -17.85
C MET A 103 8.72 -5.76 -18.62
N PHE A 104 8.06 -4.63 -18.87
CA PHE A 104 8.64 -3.44 -19.50
C PHE A 104 8.45 -2.24 -18.58
N ASP A 105 9.47 -1.43 -18.42
CA ASP A 105 9.36 -0.18 -17.67
C ASP A 105 10.14 0.94 -18.35
N THR A 106 9.57 2.15 -18.32
CA THR A 106 10.20 3.35 -18.87
C THR A 106 11.40 3.81 -18.03
N ALA A 107 11.35 3.55 -16.71
CA ALA A 107 12.39 3.96 -15.77
C ALA A 107 13.67 3.11 -15.91
N PRO A 108 14.83 3.64 -15.51
CA PRO A 108 16.08 2.89 -15.45
C PRO A 108 16.13 1.91 -14.27
N VAL A 109 15.14 1.94 -13.39
CA VAL A 109 15.03 1.09 -12.18
C VAL A 109 13.62 0.55 -12.02
N PRO A 110 13.44 -0.69 -11.52
CA PRO A 110 12.13 -1.21 -11.19
C PRO A 110 11.62 -0.67 -9.85
N GLY A 111 10.32 -0.80 -9.62
CA GLY A 111 9.66 -0.42 -8.37
C GLY A 111 8.60 0.67 -8.56
N GLY A 112 8.57 1.36 -9.72
CA GLY A 112 7.63 2.45 -9.98
C GLY A 112 7.70 3.51 -8.87
N MET A 113 6.55 4.00 -8.40
CA MET A 113 6.49 5.03 -7.35
C MET A 113 7.05 4.58 -5.99
N MET A 114 7.20 3.28 -5.74
CA MET A 114 7.92 2.80 -4.54
C MET A 114 9.40 3.18 -4.57
N TYR A 115 10.02 3.22 -5.75
CA TYR A 115 11.41 3.66 -5.93
C TYR A 115 11.48 5.17 -6.19
N LEU A 116 10.66 5.67 -7.11
CA LEU A 116 10.76 7.03 -7.66
C LEU A 116 10.09 8.08 -6.77
N GLY A 117 9.03 7.72 -6.05
CA GLY A 117 8.22 8.64 -5.27
C GLY A 117 8.44 8.56 -3.75
N ILE A 118 8.71 7.38 -3.20
CA ILE A 118 8.91 7.22 -1.76
C ILE A 118 10.37 7.50 -1.41
N PRO A 119 10.65 8.41 -0.45
CA PRO A 119 12.02 8.71 -0.03
C PRO A 119 12.73 7.51 0.61
N GLU A 120 14.05 7.45 0.48
CA GLU A 120 14.86 6.34 0.97
C GLU A 120 14.83 6.20 2.50
N TYR A 121 14.67 7.29 3.24
CA TYR A 121 14.54 7.27 4.69
C TYR A 121 13.24 6.60 5.19
N ARG A 122 12.27 6.36 4.30
CA ARG A 122 11.04 5.58 4.57
C ARG A 122 11.11 4.18 4.00
N LEU A 123 11.71 4.02 2.82
CA LEU A 123 11.86 2.75 2.14
C LEU A 123 13.30 2.57 1.64
N PRO A 124 14.16 1.90 2.41
CA PRO A 124 15.52 1.61 2.02
C PRO A 124 15.61 0.88 0.67
N ARG A 125 16.54 1.29 -0.18
CA ARG A 125 16.64 0.79 -1.56
C ARG A 125 17.11 -0.65 -1.65
N ASP A 126 17.86 -1.13 -0.66
CA ASP A 126 18.27 -2.53 -0.54
C ASP A 126 17.06 -3.45 -0.30
N VAL A 127 16.12 -3.06 0.56
CA VAL A 127 14.86 -3.77 0.82
C VAL A 127 14.03 -3.89 -0.47
N LEU A 128 13.86 -2.77 -1.17
CA LEU A 128 13.10 -2.75 -2.42
C LEU A 128 13.76 -3.63 -3.48
N LYS A 129 15.09 -3.51 -3.64
CA LYS A 129 15.85 -4.30 -4.62
C LYS A 129 15.79 -5.80 -4.32
N ALA A 130 15.91 -6.19 -3.04
CA ALA A 130 15.83 -7.59 -2.63
C ALA A 130 14.46 -8.18 -2.95
N GLN A 131 13.37 -7.45 -2.63
CA GLN A 131 12.00 -7.91 -2.90
C GLN A 131 11.70 -8.00 -4.40
N VAL A 132 12.14 -7.03 -5.20
CA VAL A 132 12.01 -7.09 -6.66
C VAL A 132 12.81 -8.28 -7.21
N ARG A 133 14.04 -8.51 -6.72
CA ARG A 133 14.87 -9.63 -7.12
C ARG A 133 14.20 -10.97 -6.88
N GLU A 134 13.60 -11.15 -5.72
CA GLU A 134 12.83 -12.37 -5.40
C GLU A 134 11.75 -12.66 -6.44
N ILE A 135 11.08 -11.62 -6.97
CA ILE A 135 10.07 -11.78 -8.03
C ILE A 135 10.73 -12.12 -9.38
N LEU A 136 11.83 -11.47 -9.72
CA LEU A 136 12.53 -11.74 -10.99
C LEU A 136 13.13 -13.14 -11.02
N ASP A 137 13.59 -13.65 -9.89
CA ASP A 137 14.17 -14.99 -9.73
C ASP A 137 13.12 -16.11 -9.97
N LEU A 138 11.82 -15.78 -10.03
CA LEU A 138 10.77 -16.68 -10.53
C LEU A 138 10.80 -16.89 -12.06
N GLY A 139 11.77 -16.33 -12.77
CA GLY A 139 11.91 -16.43 -14.22
C GLY A 139 11.28 -15.28 -14.99
N VAL A 140 10.92 -14.17 -14.31
CA VAL A 140 10.39 -12.97 -14.95
C VAL A 140 11.49 -12.21 -15.67
N THR A 141 11.30 -11.94 -16.96
CA THR A 141 12.21 -11.10 -17.76
C THR A 141 11.86 -9.63 -17.56
N LEU A 142 12.83 -8.79 -17.21
CA LEU A 142 12.64 -7.35 -17.04
C LEU A 142 13.40 -6.56 -18.11
N ARG A 143 12.70 -5.64 -18.81
CA ARG A 143 13.23 -4.69 -19.78
C ARG A 143 12.98 -3.26 -19.30
N LEU A 144 14.03 -2.65 -18.76
CA LEU A 144 14.04 -1.26 -18.35
C LEU A 144 14.31 -0.32 -19.54
N ASN A 145 14.13 1.00 -19.33
CA ASN A 145 14.29 2.03 -20.37
C ASN A 145 13.48 1.74 -21.64
N SER A 146 12.33 1.10 -21.48
CA SER A 146 11.46 0.64 -22.57
C SER A 146 10.09 1.29 -22.47
N ARG A 147 9.83 2.30 -23.29
CA ARG A 147 8.62 3.12 -23.23
C ARG A 147 7.59 2.69 -24.27
N LEU A 148 6.39 2.36 -23.80
CA LEU A 148 5.22 2.12 -24.66
C LEU A 148 4.89 3.39 -25.45
N GLY A 149 4.60 3.24 -26.74
CA GLY A 149 4.33 4.33 -27.69
C GLY A 149 5.58 4.98 -28.29
N ARG A 150 6.81 4.64 -27.80
CA ARG A 150 8.08 5.09 -28.38
C ARG A 150 8.94 3.91 -28.86
N ASP A 151 9.22 2.96 -27.99
CA ASP A 151 10.14 1.86 -28.27
C ASP A 151 9.38 0.61 -28.77
N PHE A 152 8.12 0.48 -28.41
CA PHE A 152 7.20 -0.57 -28.83
C PHE A 152 5.74 -0.10 -28.71
N SER A 153 4.80 -0.86 -29.32
CA SER A 153 3.36 -0.59 -29.29
C SER A 153 2.57 -1.82 -28.83
N LEU A 154 1.27 -1.66 -28.51
CA LEU A 154 0.40 -2.79 -28.21
C LEU A 154 0.29 -3.75 -29.40
N GLN A 155 0.31 -3.21 -30.61
CA GLN A 155 0.27 -4.00 -31.84
C GLN A 155 1.56 -4.81 -32.03
N SER A 156 2.74 -4.22 -31.77
CA SER A 156 4.01 -4.94 -31.88
C SER A 156 4.11 -6.09 -30.89
N LEU A 157 3.61 -5.91 -29.65
CA LEU A 157 3.57 -6.98 -28.66
C LEU A 157 2.65 -8.14 -29.08
N ARG A 158 1.47 -7.81 -29.67
CA ARG A 158 0.60 -8.84 -30.24
C ARG A 158 1.28 -9.59 -31.40
N ALA A 159 1.97 -8.87 -32.29
CA ALA A 159 2.73 -9.46 -33.39
C ALA A 159 3.90 -10.33 -32.90
N GLU A 160 4.52 -9.98 -31.77
CA GLU A 160 5.53 -10.80 -31.10
C GLU A 160 4.97 -12.05 -30.43
N GLY A 161 3.65 -12.24 -30.41
CA GLY A 161 2.97 -13.42 -29.88
C GLY A 161 2.58 -13.35 -28.40
N PHE A 162 2.57 -12.18 -27.77
CA PHE A 162 1.99 -12.03 -26.43
C PHE A 162 0.48 -12.23 -26.47
N LYS A 163 -0.02 -13.16 -25.67
CA LYS A 163 -1.46 -13.52 -25.62
C LYS A 163 -2.27 -12.60 -24.77
N ALA A 164 -1.65 -12.01 -23.74
CA ALA A 164 -2.25 -10.99 -22.87
C ALA A 164 -1.24 -9.89 -22.59
N ILE A 165 -1.74 -8.66 -22.42
CA ILE A 165 -0.95 -7.48 -22.10
C ILE A 165 -1.60 -6.81 -20.88
N LEU A 166 -0.85 -6.60 -19.83
CA LEU A 166 -1.28 -5.87 -18.64
C LEU A 166 -0.66 -4.46 -18.63
N LEU A 167 -1.50 -3.44 -18.59
CA LEU A 167 -1.10 -2.04 -18.41
C LEU A 167 -1.14 -1.70 -16.92
N ALA A 168 0.04 -1.57 -16.29
CA ALA A 168 0.24 -1.25 -14.89
C ALA A 168 1.16 -0.03 -14.72
N ILE A 169 1.01 0.94 -15.63
CA ILE A 169 1.91 2.08 -15.80
C ILE A 169 1.77 3.18 -14.74
N GLY A 170 0.75 3.11 -13.88
CA GLY A 170 0.52 4.09 -12.82
C GLY A 170 0.19 5.51 -13.32
N LEU A 171 0.44 6.51 -12.47
CA LEU A 171 0.22 7.93 -12.75
C LEU A 171 1.53 8.68 -12.53
N HIS A 172 2.08 9.29 -13.57
CA HIS A 172 3.42 9.89 -13.53
C HIS A 172 3.46 11.38 -13.86
N GLN A 173 2.35 11.98 -14.30
CA GLN A 173 2.28 13.41 -14.57
C GLN A 173 1.78 14.17 -13.34
N SER A 174 2.44 15.28 -13.00
CA SER A 174 1.92 16.21 -11.99
C SER A 174 0.72 16.98 -12.52
N ARG A 175 -0.27 17.17 -11.66
CA ARG A 175 -1.36 18.11 -11.94
C ARG A 175 -0.86 19.54 -11.83
N LYS A 176 -1.45 20.44 -12.63
CA LYS A 176 -1.19 21.87 -12.63
C LYS A 176 -2.26 22.62 -11.86
N LEU A 177 -1.87 23.67 -11.14
CA LEU A 177 -2.80 24.58 -10.46
C LEU A 177 -3.56 25.47 -11.45
N ARG A 178 -2.93 25.81 -12.58
CA ARG A 178 -3.44 26.74 -13.60
C ARG A 178 -3.71 28.14 -13.06
N VAL A 179 -2.81 28.63 -12.21
CA VAL A 179 -2.81 29.99 -11.69
C VAL A 179 -1.69 30.80 -12.31
N GLU A 180 -1.82 32.14 -12.24
CA GLU A 180 -0.83 33.07 -12.77
C GLU A 180 0.55 32.84 -12.12
N GLY A 181 1.62 32.81 -12.93
CA GLY A 181 3.00 32.66 -12.48
C GLY A 181 3.44 31.24 -12.22
N GLU A 182 2.63 30.21 -12.54
CA GLU A 182 3.00 28.78 -12.37
C GLU A 182 4.22 28.37 -13.22
N ASP A 183 4.55 29.15 -14.23
CA ASP A 183 5.69 28.95 -15.14
C ASP A 183 6.99 29.68 -14.72
N LEU A 184 6.98 30.36 -13.57
CA LEU A 184 8.17 31.01 -13.01
C LEU A 184 9.27 30.02 -12.65
N ASP A 185 10.53 30.38 -12.87
CA ASP A 185 11.67 29.64 -12.35
C ASP A 185 11.62 29.60 -10.82
N GLY A 186 11.67 28.41 -10.25
CA GLY A 186 11.43 28.13 -8.82
C GLY A 186 10.08 27.49 -8.51
N VAL A 187 9.15 27.39 -9.49
CA VAL A 187 7.93 26.57 -9.36
C VAL A 187 8.20 25.21 -9.99
N ILE A 188 8.13 24.14 -9.20
CA ILE A 188 8.51 22.79 -9.61
C ILE A 188 7.46 21.74 -9.23
N SER A 189 7.46 20.63 -9.96
CA SER A 189 6.63 19.49 -9.68
C SER A 189 7.17 18.66 -8.51
N GLY A 190 6.32 18.24 -7.58
CA GLY A 190 6.70 17.37 -6.47
C GLY A 190 7.16 15.98 -6.93
N ILE A 191 6.58 15.46 -8.02
CA ILE A 191 7.01 14.19 -8.60
C ILE A 191 8.40 14.32 -9.18
N ASP A 192 8.68 15.36 -9.97
CA ASP A 192 10.00 15.57 -10.57
C ASP A 192 11.06 15.80 -9.49
N PHE A 193 10.70 16.52 -8.42
CA PHE A 193 11.58 16.70 -7.27
C PHE A 193 11.95 15.36 -6.62
N LEU A 194 10.95 14.53 -6.24
CA LEU A 194 11.20 13.23 -5.61
C LEU A 194 11.93 12.25 -6.55
N LEU A 195 11.55 12.23 -7.82
CA LEU A 195 12.20 11.39 -8.83
C LEU A 195 13.69 11.71 -8.94
N ASN A 196 14.04 12.98 -9.06
CA ASN A 196 15.43 13.39 -9.15
C ASN A 196 16.24 13.02 -7.90
N ILE A 197 15.70 13.30 -6.71
CA ILE A 197 16.35 12.94 -5.45
C ILE A 197 16.53 11.44 -5.33
N ASN A 198 15.49 10.66 -5.61
CA ASN A 198 15.49 9.21 -5.47
C ASN A 198 16.36 8.49 -6.50
N LEU A 199 16.59 9.11 -7.67
CA LEU A 199 17.57 8.63 -8.65
C LEU A 199 19.00 9.13 -8.36
N GLY A 200 19.21 9.88 -7.29
CA GLY A 200 20.51 10.42 -6.90
C GLY A 200 20.94 11.66 -7.67
N TYR A 201 20.05 12.24 -8.49
CA TYR A 201 20.35 13.52 -9.16
C TYR A 201 20.31 14.66 -8.16
N ARG A 202 21.18 15.64 -8.41
CA ARG A 202 21.23 16.85 -7.61
C ARG A 202 20.11 17.80 -8.06
N PHE A 203 19.25 18.16 -7.12
CA PHE A 203 18.22 19.16 -7.35
C PHE A 203 18.54 20.42 -6.53
N SER A 204 18.61 21.58 -7.18
CA SER A 204 18.84 22.84 -6.48
C SER A 204 17.51 23.43 -6.05
N ILE A 205 17.27 23.47 -4.75
CA ILE A 205 16.15 24.20 -4.14
C ILE A 205 16.69 25.44 -3.41
N GLY A 206 15.84 26.44 -3.26
CA GLY A 206 16.19 27.67 -2.53
C GLY A 206 16.17 27.47 -1.01
N LYS A 207 16.29 28.58 -0.29
CA LYS A 207 16.32 28.56 1.19
C LYS A 207 14.94 28.54 1.83
N LYS A 208 13.96 29.15 1.18
CA LYS A 208 12.58 29.23 1.63
C LYS A 208 11.70 28.43 0.66
N VAL A 209 11.29 27.26 1.09
CA VAL A 209 10.51 26.33 0.27
C VAL A 209 9.07 26.29 0.76
N VAL A 210 8.13 26.42 -0.16
CA VAL A 210 6.70 26.17 0.10
C VAL A 210 6.25 24.97 -0.69
N VAL A 211 5.80 23.93 0.01
CA VAL A 211 5.17 22.75 -0.60
C VAL A 211 3.65 22.94 -0.59
N ILE A 212 3.02 22.72 -1.74
CA ILE A 212 1.57 22.90 -1.93
C ILE A 212 0.90 21.56 -2.08
N GLY A 213 0.06 21.18 -1.10
CA GLY A 213 -0.69 19.93 -1.04
C GLY A 213 -0.81 19.38 0.37
N GLY A 214 -1.88 18.60 0.65
CA GLY A 214 -2.20 18.05 1.97
C GLY A 214 -2.01 16.54 2.11
N GLY A 215 -1.57 15.82 1.04
CA GLY A 215 -1.41 14.36 1.04
C GLY A 215 -0.02 13.88 1.44
N ASN A 216 0.14 12.55 1.59
CA ASN A 216 1.42 11.91 1.96
C ASN A 216 2.58 12.30 1.03
N VAL A 217 2.33 12.47 -0.27
CA VAL A 217 3.35 12.92 -1.23
C VAL A 217 3.87 14.31 -0.88
N ALA A 218 2.99 15.22 -0.42
CA ALA A 218 3.40 16.57 -0.01
C ALA A 218 4.26 16.52 1.27
N ILE A 219 3.92 15.66 2.22
CA ILE A 219 4.76 15.42 3.41
C ILE A 219 6.12 14.84 3.02
N ASP A 220 6.17 13.85 2.12
CA ASP A 220 7.41 13.26 1.62
C ASP A 220 8.29 14.30 0.92
N VAL A 221 7.71 15.15 0.10
CA VAL A 221 8.40 16.30 -0.56
C VAL A 221 8.97 17.25 0.49
N ALA A 222 8.16 17.68 1.46
CA ALA A 222 8.57 18.64 2.47
C ALA A 222 9.70 18.10 3.37
N ARG A 223 9.56 16.87 3.85
CA ARG A 223 10.58 16.18 4.66
C ARG A 223 11.87 15.93 3.87
N SER A 224 11.77 15.64 2.58
CA SER A 224 12.94 15.49 1.70
C SER A 224 13.64 16.82 1.50
N ALA A 225 12.90 17.92 1.35
CA ALA A 225 13.48 19.26 1.23
C ALA A 225 14.26 19.67 2.50
N LEU A 226 13.73 19.36 3.69
CA LEU A 226 14.43 19.56 4.97
C LEU A 226 15.75 18.77 5.05
N ARG A 227 15.77 17.53 4.54
CA ARG A 227 16.94 16.64 4.62
C ARG A 227 18.04 16.94 3.61
N GLU A 228 17.74 17.62 2.52
CA GLU A 228 18.78 17.99 1.54
C GLU A 228 19.91 18.85 2.16
N GLU A 229 19.64 19.62 3.19
CA GLU A 229 20.68 20.38 3.93
C GLU A 229 21.50 19.49 4.87
N GLN A 230 20.94 18.39 5.37
CA GLN A 230 21.51 17.59 6.47
C GLN A 230 22.41 16.44 6.00
N ARG A 231 22.66 16.28 4.71
CA ARG A 231 23.53 15.19 4.20
C ARG A 231 24.96 15.35 4.69
N SER A 232 25.48 14.31 5.32
CA SER A 232 26.85 14.31 5.84
C SER A 232 27.90 14.39 4.72
N ALA A 233 29.09 14.89 5.04
CA ALA A 233 30.22 14.93 4.10
C ALA A 233 30.61 13.52 3.59
N ALA A 234 30.42 12.48 4.38
CA ALA A 234 30.68 11.09 4.02
C ALA A 234 29.69 10.55 2.98
N GLU A 235 28.38 10.85 3.13
CA GLU A 235 27.35 10.51 2.14
C GLU A 235 27.56 11.26 0.82
N GLN A 236 28.04 12.49 0.90
CA GLN A 236 28.42 13.30 -0.28
C GLN A 236 29.62 12.71 -1.02
N VAL A 237 30.58 12.12 -0.32
CA VAL A 237 31.75 11.45 -0.90
C VAL A 237 31.36 10.12 -1.54
N ALA A 238 30.56 9.29 -0.86
CA ALA A 238 30.10 8.01 -1.40
C ALA A 238 29.26 8.17 -2.68
N MET A 239 28.41 9.22 -2.76
CA MET A 239 27.70 9.55 -4.00
C MET A 239 28.62 10.12 -5.10
N LYS A 240 29.73 10.74 -4.73
CA LYS A 240 30.71 11.30 -5.67
C LYS A 240 31.55 10.20 -6.36
N GLU A 241 31.80 9.09 -5.66
CA GLU A 241 32.52 7.93 -6.21
C GLU A 241 31.65 7.09 -7.16
N LEU A 242 30.32 7.13 -6.99
CA LEU A 242 29.36 6.45 -7.88
C LEU A 242 29.03 7.22 -9.17
N MET A 243 29.36 8.52 -9.22
CA MET A 243 29.03 9.38 -10.35
C MET A 243 30.24 10.25 -10.70
N ASP A 244 31.02 9.79 -11.68
CA ASP A 244 32.11 10.56 -12.29
C ASP A 244 31.55 11.71 -13.12
N VAL A 245 31.09 12.78 -12.46
CA VAL A 245 30.79 14.08 -13.10
C VAL A 245 31.20 15.22 -12.18
N SER A 246 32.28 15.85 -12.60
CA SER A 246 32.76 17.13 -12.12
C SER A 246 31.72 18.24 -12.24
N ARG A 247 31.34 18.84 -11.14
CA ARG A 247 31.23 20.30 -10.91
C ARG A 247 30.64 20.61 -9.54
N SER A 248 31.46 21.31 -8.78
CA SER A 248 31.10 21.89 -7.49
C SER A 248 30.05 23.01 -7.65
N ALA A 249 28.80 22.73 -7.27
CA ALA A 249 27.91 23.79 -6.85
C ALA A 249 27.64 23.56 -5.36
N LEU A 250 28.01 24.51 -4.53
CA LEU A 250 27.66 24.54 -3.11
C LEU A 250 26.14 24.36 -2.98
N ARG A 251 25.75 23.33 -2.28
CA ARG A 251 24.34 23.05 -2.01
C ARG A 251 23.93 23.81 -0.78
N MET A 252 22.89 24.56 -0.94
CA MET A 252 22.13 25.08 0.18
C MET A 252 20.79 24.37 0.15
N GLY A 253 20.55 23.45 1.10
CA GLY A 253 19.25 22.89 1.36
C GLY A 253 18.30 23.94 1.93
N ALA A 254 17.02 23.62 1.95
CA ALA A 254 16.01 24.52 2.48
C ALA A 254 16.18 24.70 3.98
N ARG A 255 16.30 25.94 4.43
CA ARG A 255 16.37 26.28 5.87
C ARG A 255 15.00 26.52 6.47
N ASP A 256 14.02 26.77 5.65
CA ASP A 256 12.67 27.15 6.04
C ASP A 256 11.68 26.48 5.09
N VAL A 257 11.05 25.39 5.55
CA VAL A 257 10.10 24.60 4.74
C VAL A 257 8.71 24.77 5.30
N HIS A 258 7.83 25.25 4.45
CA HIS A 258 6.42 25.42 4.72
C HIS A 258 5.61 24.43 3.86
N LEU A 259 4.54 23.89 4.41
CA LEU A 259 3.53 23.14 3.67
C LEU A 259 2.20 23.87 3.79
N MET A 260 1.56 24.13 2.67
CA MET A 260 0.23 24.72 2.63
C MET A 260 -0.75 23.81 1.90
N CYS A 261 -1.98 23.71 2.42
CA CYS A 261 -3.03 22.91 1.83
C CYS A 261 -4.41 23.55 2.00
N LEU A 262 -5.34 23.14 1.15
CA LEU A 262 -6.73 23.65 1.17
C LEU A 262 -7.50 23.12 2.38
N GLU A 263 -7.18 21.91 2.81
CA GLU A 263 -7.84 21.19 3.89
C GLU A 263 -7.54 21.84 5.25
N SER A 264 -8.46 21.70 6.19
CA SER A 264 -8.17 21.95 7.62
C SER A 264 -7.17 20.92 8.14
N ARG A 265 -6.60 21.15 9.33
CA ARG A 265 -5.63 20.23 9.93
C ARG A 265 -6.21 18.82 10.12
N GLU A 266 -7.48 18.72 10.46
CA GLU A 266 -8.22 17.49 10.71
C GLU A 266 -8.59 16.77 9.41
N GLU A 267 -8.78 17.51 8.31
CA GLU A 267 -9.19 16.99 7.01
C GLU A 267 -8.01 16.65 6.09
N MET A 268 -6.78 16.92 6.51
CA MET A 268 -5.59 16.58 5.71
C MET A 268 -5.57 15.09 5.38
N PRO A 269 -5.44 14.71 4.09
CA PRO A 269 -5.46 13.30 3.68
C PRO A 269 -4.15 12.56 4.00
N ALA A 270 -3.10 13.24 4.44
CA ALA A 270 -1.87 12.61 4.90
C ALA A 270 -2.09 11.88 6.24
N PHE A 271 -1.36 10.79 6.46
CA PHE A 271 -1.44 10.06 7.72
C PHE A 271 -0.97 10.92 8.90
N ALA A 272 -1.68 10.83 10.02
CA ALA A 272 -1.40 11.65 11.20
C ALA A 272 0.04 11.50 11.70
N ASN A 273 0.57 10.29 11.76
CA ASN A 273 1.96 10.03 12.15
C ASN A 273 2.98 10.68 11.20
N GLU A 274 2.71 10.71 9.89
CA GLU A 274 3.59 11.36 8.91
C GLU A 274 3.63 12.88 9.11
N ILE A 275 2.46 13.47 9.43
CA ILE A 275 2.35 14.90 9.71
C ILE A 275 3.09 15.22 11.02
N ASP A 276 2.90 14.42 12.08
CA ASP A 276 3.53 14.62 13.38
C ASP A 276 5.06 14.51 13.28
N GLU A 277 5.56 13.51 12.57
CA GLU A 277 7.00 13.40 12.29
C GLU A 277 7.56 14.60 11.51
N GLY A 278 6.80 15.11 10.53
CA GLY A 278 7.18 16.31 9.80
C GLY A 278 7.27 17.55 10.69
N LEU A 279 6.31 17.74 11.60
CA LEU A 279 6.31 18.82 12.59
C LEU A 279 7.50 18.71 13.55
N GLU A 280 7.81 17.49 14.04
CA GLU A 280 9.00 17.25 14.88
C GLU A 280 10.30 17.62 14.13
N GLU A 281 10.37 17.38 12.84
CA GLU A 281 11.52 17.70 11.98
C GLU A 281 11.60 19.18 11.60
N GLY A 282 10.65 20.01 12.03
CA GLY A 282 10.65 21.47 11.84
C GLY A 282 9.82 21.96 10.66
N LEU A 283 8.98 21.12 10.05
CA LEU A 283 8.03 21.51 9.02
C LEU A 283 6.98 22.47 9.60
N LYS A 284 6.71 23.57 8.90
CA LYS A 284 5.66 24.54 9.25
C LYS A 284 4.43 24.29 8.38
N ILE A 285 3.30 23.97 8.96
CA ILE A 285 2.07 23.63 8.23
C ILE A 285 1.08 24.80 8.29
N HIS A 286 0.55 25.18 7.13
CA HIS A 286 -0.47 26.19 6.92
C HIS A 286 -1.73 25.53 6.32
N PRO A 287 -2.65 25.05 7.15
CA PRO A 287 -3.90 24.48 6.68
C PRO A 287 -4.87 25.58 6.25
N SER A 288 -5.92 25.18 5.53
CA SER A 288 -6.98 26.05 5.00
C SER A 288 -6.46 27.22 4.18
N LEU A 289 -5.42 26.99 3.37
CA LEU A 289 -4.75 28.03 2.59
C LEU A 289 -4.56 27.59 1.14
N GLY A 290 -5.08 28.39 0.19
CA GLY A 290 -4.94 28.17 -1.25
C GLY A 290 -3.95 29.14 -1.90
N SER A 291 -3.40 28.74 -3.04
CA SER A 291 -2.56 29.61 -3.88
C SER A 291 -3.44 30.40 -4.85
N LYS A 292 -3.40 31.73 -4.79
CA LYS A 292 -4.11 32.60 -5.71
C LYS A 292 -3.28 32.87 -6.97
N ARG A 293 -1.99 33.20 -6.80
CA ARG A 293 -0.99 33.33 -7.86
C ARG A 293 0.43 33.25 -7.31
N PHE A 294 1.39 33.00 -8.19
CA PHE A 294 2.80 33.10 -7.89
C PHE A 294 3.33 34.46 -8.23
N ILE A 295 4.15 35.05 -7.34
CA ILE A 295 4.74 36.36 -7.48
C ILE A 295 6.19 36.17 -7.91
N GLY A 296 6.59 36.83 -8.98
CA GLY A 296 7.94 36.73 -9.50
C GLY A 296 8.61 38.10 -9.78
N SER A 297 9.92 38.06 -9.79
CA SER A 297 10.76 39.18 -10.25
C SER A 297 11.80 38.65 -11.22
N GLN A 298 11.95 39.31 -12.39
CA GLN A 298 12.89 38.87 -13.44
C GLN A 298 12.75 37.38 -13.84
N GLY A 299 11.51 36.88 -13.89
CA GLY A 299 11.21 35.50 -14.25
C GLY A 299 11.43 34.46 -13.13
N ARG A 300 11.82 34.85 -11.93
CA ARG A 300 12.06 34.01 -10.77
C ARG A 300 11.01 34.19 -9.70
N LEU A 301 10.62 33.10 -9.03
CA LEU A 301 9.71 33.10 -7.91
C LEU A 301 10.28 33.90 -6.73
N THR A 302 9.44 34.72 -6.12
CA THR A 302 9.77 35.50 -4.90
C THR A 302 8.73 35.34 -3.80
N GLY A 303 7.56 34.76 -4.11
CA GLY A 303 6.51 34.51 -3.14
C GLY A 303 5.24 33.99 -3.77
N ILE A 304 4.28 33.68 -2.93
CA ILE A 304 2.94 33.19 -3.30
C ILE A 304 1.91 34.10 -2.67
N GLU A 305 1.02 34.67 -3.48
CA GLU A 305 -0.20 35.29 -2.96
C GLU A 305 -1.17 34.18 -2.59
N THR A 306 -1.45 34.07 -1.30
CA THR A 306 -2.33 33.05 -0.72
C THR A 306 -3.72 33.62 -0.47
N ILE A 307 -4.70 32.74 -0.34
CA ILE A 307 -6.08 33.09 0.02
C ILE A 307 -6.64 32.00 0.94
N ARG A 308 -7.41 32.38 1.98
CA ARG A 308 -8.00 31.41 2.89
C ARG A 308 -9.06 30.56 2.19
N CYS A 309 -8.96 29.24 2.35
CA CYS A 309 -9.96 28.26 1.92
C CYS A 309 -10.99 28.04 3.03
N SER A 310 -12.25 28.28 2.75
CA SER A 310 -13.35 28.08 3.70
C SER A 310 -13.97 26.68 3.59
N SER A 311 -13.90 26.04 2.45
CA SER A 311 -14.35 24.67 2.24
C SER A 311 -13.65 24.07 1.02
N VAL A 312 -13.27 22.80 1.08
CA VAL A 312 -12.63 22.08 -0.03
C VAL A 312 -13.66 21.36 -0.91
N PHE A 313 -14.75 20.89 -0.29
CA PHE A 313 -15.77 20.11 -0.97
C PHE A 313 -17.15 20.79 -0.90
N ASP A 314 -17.97 20.58 -1.93
CA ASP A 314 -19.36 21.03 -1.93
C ASP A 314 -20.25 20.06 -1.11
N ALA A 315 -21.53 20.42 -0.98
CA ALA A 315 -22.54 19.63 -0.25
C ALA A 315 -22.75 18.20 -0.82
N GLN A 316 -22.28 17.94 -2.03
CA GLN A 316 -22.29 16.62 -2.68
C GLN A 316 -20.94 15.91 -2.60
N HIS A 317 -20.03 16.34 -1.73
CA HIS A 317 -18.66 15.83 -1.55
C HIS A 317 -17.80 15.86 -2.85
N ARG A 318 -18.08 16.79 -3.77
CA ARG A 318 -17.24 17.00 -4.95
C ARG A 318 -16.21 18.09 -4.66
N PHE A 319 -14.98 17.91 -5.13
CA PHE A 319 -13.92 18.91 -5.02
C PHE A 319 -14.36 20.23 -5.70
N ASN A 320 -14.62 21.24 -4.89
CA ASN A 320 -15.08 22.56 -5.31
C ASN A 320 -14.71 23.60 -4.25
N PRO A 321 -13.41 23.95 -4.16
CA PRO A 321 -12.92 24.81 -3.08
C PRO A 321 -13.52 26.22 -3.15
N THR A 322 -13.90 26.72 -1.99
CA THR A 322 -14.39 28.08 -1.80
C THR A 322 -13.40 28.90 -0.98
N PHE A 323 -13.29 30.20 -1.27
CA PHE A 323 -12.30 31.06 -0.69
C PHE A 323 -12.91 32.32 -0.08
N GLU A 324 -12.26 32.88 0.94
CA GLU A 324 -12.68 34.10 1.63
C GLU A 324 -12.06 35.34 0.95
N PRO A 325 -12.84 36.15 0.22
CA PRO A 325 -12.34 37.38 -0.39
C PRO A 325 -11.83 38.36 0.69
N GLY A 326 -10.68 39.00 0.44
CA GLY A 326 -10.07 39.92 1.38
C GLY A 326 -9.16 39.26 2.43
N SER A 327 -8.96 37.95 2.35
CA SER A 327 -8.03 37.20 3.21
C SER A 327 -6.65 37.01 2.56
N GLU A 328 -6.39 37.68 1.45
CA GLU A 328 -5.16 37.53 0.70
C GLU A 328 -3.95 37.98 1.55
N ALA A 329 -2.89 37.16 1.49
CA ALA A 329 -1.60 37.40 2.12
C ALA A 329 -0.48 36.95 1.21
N VAL A 330 0.73 37.42 1.45
CA VAL A 330 1.93 37.01 0.71
C VAL A 330 2.79 36.13 1.60
N LEU A 331 3.10 34.93 1.12
CA LEU A 331 4.07 34.02 1.71
C LEU A 331 5.36 34.10 0.87
N ASP A 332 6.41 34.66 1.45
CA ASP A 332 7.71 34.77 0.77
C ASP A 332 8.32 33.38 0.57
N CYS A 333 8.72 33.07 -0.64
CA CYS A 333 9.48 31.85 -0.95
C CYS A 333 10.31 32.06 -2.23
N ASP A 334 11.37 31.27 -2.35
CA ASP A 334 12.20 31.20 -3.55
C ASP A 334 12.01 29.90 -4.32
N THR A 335 11.30 28.95 -3.72
CA THR A 335 10.91 27.67 -4.34
C THR A 335 9.50 27.28 -3.93
N ALA A 336 8.66 26.90 -4.88
CA ALA A 336 7.34 26.32 -4.66
C ALA A 336 7.28 24.93 -5.28
N ILE A 337 6.89 23.91 -4.50
CA ILE A 337 6.83 22.52 -4.95
C ILE A 337 5.37 22.05 -4.97
N LEU A 338 4.87 21.74 -6.16
CA LEU A 338 3.47 21.35 -6.38
C LEU A 338 3.28 19.85 -6.13
N ALA A 339 2.60 19.48 -5.06
CA ALA A 339 2.27 18.11 -4.66
C ALA A 339 0.75 17.88 -4.59
N ILE A 340 0.01 18.39 -5.59
CA ILE A 340 -1.46 18.43 -5.66
C ILE A 340 -2.09 17.25 -6.38
N GLY A 341 -1.39 16.14 -6.47
CA GLY A 341 -1.84 14.91 -7.10
C GLY A 341 -1.24 14.66 -8.47
N GLN A 342 -1.61 13.51 -9.03
CA GLN A 342 -1.01 12.94 -10.23
C GLN A 342 -2.06 12.72 -11.32
N ALA A 343 -1.60 12.61 -12.57
CA ALA A 343 -2.39 12.29 -13.74
C ALA A 343 -1.68 11.23 -14.59
N SER A 344 -2.43 10.57 -15.44
CA SER A 344 -1.91 9.60 -16.41
C SER A 344 -1.32 10.28 -17.63
N ASP A 345 -0.32 9.63 -18.22
CA ASP A 345 0.11 9.90 -19.60
C ASP A 345 -0.49 8.82 -20.50
N LEU A 346 -1.50 9.19 -21.27
CA LEU A 346 -2.16 8.31 -22.23
C LEU A 346 -1.77 8.64 -23.68
N SER A 347 -0.73 9.42 -23.90
CA SER A 347 -0.27 9.83 -25.24
C SER A 347 0.22 8.66 -26.12
N PHE A 348 0.46 7.50 -25.52
CA PHE A 348 0.83 6.28 -26.22
C PHE A 348 -0.35 5.56 -26.89
N LEU A 349 -1.60 5.88 -26.52
CA LEU A 349 -2.78 5.25 -27.08
C LEU A 349 -3.10 5.81 -28.46
N SER A 350 -3.32 4.92 -29.41
CA SER A 350 -3.89 5.23 -30.70
C SER A 350 -5.34 4.72 -30.80
N PRO A 351 -6.19 5.28 -31.68
CA PRO A 351 -7.54 4.76 -31.91
C PRO A 351 -7.55 3.27 -32.32
N GLU A 352 -6.49 2.80 -32.98
CA GLU A 352 -6.34 1.44 -33.46
C GLU A 352 -6.06 0.42 -32.33
N ASP A 353 -5.61 0.89 -31.17
CA ASP A 353 -5.38 0.04 -30.00
C ASP A 353 -6.70 -0.48 -29.40
N GLY A 354 -7.81 0.20 -29.64
CA GLY A 354 -9.13 -0.14 -29.12
C GLY A 354 -9.31 0.06 -27.62
N VAL A 355 -8.33 0.68 -26.94
CA VAL A 355 -8.35 0.98 -25.52
C VAL A 355 -8.93 2.38 -25.29
N GLN A 356 -9.95 2.49 -24.47
CA GLN A 356 -10.61 3.76 -24.16
C GLN A 356 -10.19 4.30 -22.79
N ALA A 357 -10.12 5.62 -22.70
CA ALA A 357 -9.92 6.34 -21.44
C ALA A 357 -11.26 6.82 -20.86
N THR A 358 -11.33 6.91 -19.54
CA THR A 358 -12.43 7.52 -18.81
C THR A 358 -12.32 9.06 -18.85
N ARG A 359 -13.39 9.76 -18.47
CA ARG A 359 -13.36 11.23 -18.34
C ARG A 359 -12.38 11.72 -17.27
N GLN A 360 -12.01 10.86 -16.32
CA GLN A 360 -11.06 11.17 -15.24
C GLN A 360 -9.60 10.95 -15.67
N GLY A 361 -9.36 10.44 -16.88
CA GLY A 361 -8.01 10.19 -17.41
C GLY A 361 -7.44 8.82 -17.03
N THR A 362 -8.20 7.91 -16.45
CA THR A 362 -7.82 6.50 -16.25
C THR A 362 -8.23 5.66 -17.45
N LEU A 363 -7.77 4.42 -17.54
CA LEU A 363 -8.24 3.48 -18.55
C LEU A 363 -9.61 2.91 -18.16
N SER A 364 -10.50 2.79 -19.17
CA SER A 364 -11.79 2.14 -19.00
C SER A 364 -11.59 0.63 -18.95
N ILE A 365 -12.01 0.00 -17.86
CA ILE A 365 -11.95 -1.44 -17.65
C ILE A 365 -13.31 -1.97 -17.19
N ASP A 366 -13.52 -3.25 -17.40
CA ASP A 366 -14.51 -4.03 -16.68
C ASP A 366 -13.95 -4.36 -15.28
N PRO A 367 -14.58 -3.95 -14.17
CA PRO A 367 -14.06 -4.10 -12.81
C PRO A 367 -13.96 -5.56 -12.35
N ASP A 368 -14.71 -6.48 -12.95
CA ASP A 368 -14.71 -7.90 -12.60
C ASP A 368 -13.60 -8.67 -13.34
N THR A 369 -13.32 -8.30 -14.57
CA THR A 369 -12.33 -8.96 -15.42
C THR A 369 -11.03 -8.20 -15.57
N PHE A 370 -10.96 -6.94 -15.15
CA PHE A 370 -9.81 -6.04 -15.35
C PHE A 370 -9.43 -5.82 -16.81
N MET A 371 -10.24 -6.33 -17.76
CA MET A 371 -10.01 -6.18 -19.19
C MET A 371 -10.46 -4.79 -19.64
N THR A 372 -9.65 -4.18 -20.49
CA THR A 372 -9.98 -2.91 -21.13
C THR A 372 -11.04 -3.14 -22.23
N THR A 373 -11.40 -2.09 -22.96
CA THR A 373 -12.26 -2.20 -24.14
C THR A 373 -11.61 -2.99 -25.30
N ALA A 374 -10.29 -3.25 -25.22
CA ALA A 374 -9.55 -4.05 -26.20
C ALA A 374 -9.34 -5.49 -25.70
N PRO A 375 -9.81 -6.52 -26.41
CA PRO A 375 -9.64 -7.92 -26.01
C PRO A 375 -8.17 -8.30 -25.77
N GLY A 376 -7.90 -8.98 -24.65
CA GLY A 376 -6.57 -9.41 -24.26
C GLY A 376 -5.66 -8.30 -23.73
N VAL A 377 -6.18 -7.08 -23.55
CA VAL A 377 -5.49 -5.98 -22.89
C VAL A 377 -6.18 -5.69 -21.56
N PHE A 378 -5.44 -5.75 -20.49
CA PHE A 378 -5.89 -5.55 -19.10
C PHE A 378 -5.26 -4.30 -18.51
N ALA A 379 -5.86 -3.73 -17.46
CA ALA A 379 -5.23 -2.66 -16.71
C ALA A 379 -5.43 -2.84 -15.21
N ALA A 380 -4.42 -2.46 -14.42
CA ALA A 380 -4.43 -2.60 -12.96
C ALA A 380 -3.65 -1.46 -12.28
N GLY A 381 -3.95 -1.23 -11.00
CA GLY A 381 -3.37 -0.15 -10.21
C GLY A 381 -3.92 1.22 -10.59
N ASP A 382 -3.14 2.27 -10.33
CA ASP A 382 -3.63 3.65 -10.44
C ASP A 382 -4.05 4.05 -11.84
N ILE A 383 -3.51 3.43 -12.89
CA ILE A 383 -3.93 3.71 -14.28
C ILE A 383 -5.38 3.30 -14.55
N ALA A 384 -5.89 2.32 -13.82
CA ALA A 384 -7.26 1.84 -13.92
C ALA A 384 -8.22 2.52 -12.93
N PHE A 385 -7.76 2.72 -11.69
CA PHE A 385 -8.63 3.10 -10.58
C PHE A 385 -8.34 4.48 -9.97
N GLY A 386 -7.33 5.20 -10.45
CA GLY A 386 -6.83 6.44 -9.84
C GLY A 386 -5.87 6.18 -8.67
N PRO A 387 -5.36 7.26 -8.03
CA PRO A 387 -4.36 7.13 -6.96
C PRO A 387 -4.93 6.44 -5.73
N ARG A 388 -4.24 5.37 -5.26
CA ARG A 388 -4.62 4.60 -4.07
C ARG A 388 -3.39 4.12 -3.29
N LEU A 389 -3.62 3.34 -2.23
CA LEU A 389 -2.54 2.77 -1.44
C LEU A 389 -1.79 1.67 -2.21
N ILE A 390 -0.51 1.47 -1.88
CA ILE A 390 0.33 0.40 -2.46
C ILE A 390 -0.37 -0.96 -2.37
N ILE A 391 -0.99 -1.26 -1.22
CA ILE A 391 -1.65 -2.56 -1.02
C ILE A 391 -2.86 -2.76 -1.95
N ASN A 392 -3.55 -1.69 -2.35
CA ASN A 392 -4.61 -1.78 -3.36
C ASN A 392 -4.02 -2.17 -4.72
N ALA A 393 -2.91 -1.53 -5.11
CA ALA A 393 -2.22 -1.87 -6.36
C ALA A 393 -1.68 -3.32 -6.35
N VAL A 394 -1.20 -3.82 -5.21
CA VAL A 394 -0.82 -5.24 -5.04
C VAL A 394 -2.02 -6.15 -5.26
N ALA A 395 -3.15 -5.84 -4.63
CA ALA A 395 -4.38 -6.63 -4.78
C ALA A 395 -4.91 -6.61 -6.22
N ASP A 396 -4.87 -5.45 -6.89
CA ASP A 396 -5.26 -5.32 -8.28
C ASP A 396 -4.37 -6.16 -9.20
N GLY A 397 -3.06 -6.16 -8.98
CA GLY A 397 -2.11 -6.97 -9.74
C GLY A 397 -2.41 -8.46 -9.63
N LYS A 398 -2.73 -8.95 -8.42
CA LYS A 398 -3.12 -10.34 -8.18
C LYS A 398 -4.42 -10.71 -8.89
N LYS A 399 -5.45 -9.85 -8.76
CA LYS A 399 -6.73 -10.06 -9.46
C LYS A 399 -6.55 -10.03 -10.99
N ALA A 400 -5.78 -9.09 -11.50
CA ALA A 400 -5.48 -9.02 -12.93
C ALA A 400 -4.77 -10.29 -13.42
N ALA A 401 -3.81 -10.84 -12.66
CA ALA A 401 -3.14 -12.10 -12.99
C ALA A 401 -4.12 -13.28 -13.07
N GLU A 402 -5.06 -13.38 -12.13
CA GLU A 402 -6.11 -14.39 -12.16
C GLU A 402 -7.03 -14.24 -13.39
N GLN A 403 -7.43 -13.01 -13.71
CA GLN A 403 -8.29 -12.76 -14.89
C GLN A 403 -7.54 -12.97 -16.22
N ILE A 404 -6.23 -12.71 -16.25
CA ILE A 404 -5.39 -13.06 -17.40
C ILE A 404 -5.32 -14.58 -17.56
N ASP A 405 -5.09 -15.33 -16.48
CA ASP A 405 -5.10 -16.81 -16.50
C ASP A 405 -6.46 -17.34 -17.01
N ARG A 406 -7.55 -16.76 -16.51
CA ARG A 406 -8.92 -17.10 -16.96
C ARG A 406 -9.12 -16.82 -18.45
N TYR A 407 -8.66 -15.67 -18.92
CA TYR A 407 -8.77 -15.29 -20.33
C TYR A 407 -7.98 -16.21 -21.26
N VAL A 408 -6.72 -16.49 -20.89
CA VAL A 408 -5.82 -17.32 -21.70
C VAL A 408 -6.28 -18.76 -21.76
N ARG A 409 -6.75 -19.32 -20.63
CA ARG A 409 -7.23 -20.72 -20.55
C ARG A 409 -8.64 -20.91 -21.08
N GLY A 410 -9.44 -19.84 -21.14
CA GLY A 410 -10.81 -19.88 -21.60
C GLY A 410 -11.66 -20.94 -20.88
N PRO A 411 -12.32 -21.88 -21.63
CA PRO A 411 -13.18 -22.91 -21.02
C PRO A 411 -12.44 -23.92 -20.11
N GLU A 412 -11.14 -24.03 -20.23
CA GLU A 412 -10.31 -24.93 -19.39
C GLU A 412 -9.96 -24.32 -18.03
N TRP A 413 -10.23 -23.00 -17.85
CA TRP A 413 -9.96 -22.36 -16.58
C TRP A 413 -10.83 -22.93 -15.46
N ARG A 414 -10.22 -23.10 -14.31
CA ARG A 414 -10.89 -23.44 -13.06
C ARG A 414 -10.40 -22.50 -11.97
N PRO A 415 -11.30 -22.00 -11.10
CA PRO A 415 -10.90 -21.20 -9.96
C PRO A 415 -10.00 -22.03 -9.04
N ARG A 416 -9.07 -21.38 -8.36
CA ARG A 416 -8.29 -22.03 -7.30
C ARG A 416 -9.24 -22.41 -6.18
N THR A 417 -9.25 -23.68 -5.80
CA THR A 417 -10.03 -24.16 -4.67
C THR A 417 -9.28 -23.84 -3.38
N ARG A 418 -9.98 -23.23 -2.45
CA ARG A 418 -9.50 -23.07 -1.08
C ARG A 418 -10.25 -24.03 -0.19
N LEU A 419 -9.49 -24.79 0.58
CA LEU A 419 -10.04 -25.65 1.60
C LEU A 419 -10.10 -24.90 2.92
N VAL A 420 -11.21 -25.03 3.63
CA VAL A 420 -11.36 -24.52 5.00
C VAL A 420 -11.28 -25.71 5.93
N GLN A 421 -10.26 -25.74 6.75
CA GLN A 421 -10.18 -26.70 7.86
C GLN A 421 -10.85 -26.07 9.07
N ILE A 422 -11.79 -26.78 9.65
CA ILE A 422 -12.48 -26.40 10.89
C ILE A 422 -11.96 -27.31 11.98
N SER A 423 -11.48 -26.73 13.07
CA SER A 423 -11.02 -27.48 14.25
C SER A 423 -11.78 -26.99 15.47
N ILE A 424 -12.46 -27.89 16.16
CA ILE A 424 -13.14 -27.62 17.43
C ILE A 424 -12.06 -27.48 18.51
N LEU A 425 -12.17 -26.44 19.32
CA LEU A 425 -11.25 -26.14 20.42
C LEU A 425 -11.96 -26.43 21.75
N ASP A 426 -11.69 -27.59 22.34
CA ASP A 426 -12.37 -28.05 23.55
C ASP A 426 -12.17 -27.16 24.78
N HIS A 427 -11.08 -26.42 24.86
CA HIS A 427 -10.71 -25.60 26.02
C HIS A 427 -10.09 -24.26 25.59
N HIS A 428 -10.76 -23.53 24.69
CA HIS A 428 -10.27 -22.22 24.31
C HIS A 428 -10.69 -21.16 25.32
N GLN A 429 -9.71 -20.47 25.88
CA GLN A 429 -9.90 -19.29 26.73
C GLN A 429 -9.00 -18.18 26.29
N MET A 430 -9.54 -16.95 26.22
CA MET A 430 -8.73 -15.75 26.06
C MET A 430 -7.81 -15.60 27.29
N PRO A 431 -6.53 -15.21 27.12
CA PRO A 431 -5.67 -14.89 28.26
C PRO A 431 -6.32 -13.84 29.18
N GLU A 432 -6.32 -14.07 30.49
CA GLU A 432 -6.90 -13.13 31.49
C GLU A 432 -6.36 -11.70 31.38
N SER A 433 -5.14 -11.54 30.81
CA SER A 433 -4.47 -10.26 30.63
C SER A 433 -4.66 -9.65 29.23
N TYR A 434 -5.65 -10.08 28.46
CA TYR A 434 -5.84 -9.62 27.07
C TYR A 434 -6.00 -8.09 26.95
N ASP A 435 -6.55 -7.44 27.97
CA ASP A 435 -6.81 -6.00 28.07
C ASP A 435 -5.71 -5.21 28.81
N THR A 436 -4.72 -5.91 29.37
CA THR A 436 -3.67 -5.31 30.21
C THR A 436 -2.65 -4.51 29.40
N TYR A 437 -2.39 -4.93 28.17
CA TYR A 437 -1.35 -4.34 27.33
C TYR A 437 -1.92 -3.27 26.40
N SER A 438 -1.41 -2.04 26.52
CA SER A 438 -1.66 -0.99 25.54
C SER A 438 -0.89 -1.24 24.24
N ARG A 439 -1.40 -0.67 23.13
CA ARG A 439 -0.69 -0.69 21.84
C ARG A 439 0.69 -0.07 21.99
N LEU A 440 1.71 -0.78 21.52
CA LEU A 440 3.06 -0.26 21.51
C LEU A 440 3.26 0.73 20.35
N PRO A 441 3.88 1.90 20.63
CA PRO A 441 4.29 2.79 19.56
C PRO A 441 5.34 2.09 18.69
N VAL A 442 5.31 2.34 17.38
CA VAL A 442 6.37 1.86 16.49
C VAL A 442 7.63 2.66 16.78
N PRO A 443 8.79 2.01 17.03
CA PRO A 443 10.01 2.73 17.37
C PRO A 443 10.49 3.59 16.20
N ILE A 444 10.95 4.79 16.51
CA ILE A 444 11.55 5.73 15.56
C ILE A 444 12.91 6.19 16.09
N VAL A 445 13.83 6.49 15.18
CA VAL A 445 15.14 7.01 15.58
C VAL A 445 15.03 8.41 16.18
N PRO A 446 15.87 8.79 17.15
CA PRO A 446 15.92 10.13 17.71
C PRO A 446 16.13 11.19 16.63
N LEU A 447 15.61 12.40 16.87
CA LEU A 447 15.58 13.49 15.87
C LEU A 447 16.98 13.85 15.35
N ASP A 448 17.99 13.85 16.22
CA ASP A 448 19.39 14.13 15.88
C ASP A 448 20.02 13.08 14.93
N ARG A 449 19.39 11.94 14.77
CA ARG A 449 19.81 10.86 13.86
C ARG A 449 18.95 10.74 12.60
N ARG A 450 17.89 11.54 12.47
CA ARG A 450 17.02 11.55 11.28
C ARG A 450 17.62 12.39 10.16
N THR A 451 18.83 12.04 9.72
CA THR A 451 19.58 12.80 8.72
C THR A 451 19.75 12.01 7.41
N GLY A 452 19.82 12.71 6.30
CA GLY A 452 20.05 12.11 4.98
C GLY A 452 19.06 11.04 4.60
N ILE A 453 19.57 9.84 4.29
CA ILE A 453 18.77 8.67 3.90
C ILE A 453 18.53 7.69 5.05
N ALA A 454 18.97 8.01 6.27
CA ALA A 454 18.81 7.13 7.42
C ALA A 454 17.33 6.79 7.64
N GLU A 455 17.02 5.51 7.76
CA GLU A 455 15.65 5.02 7.99
C GLU A 455 15.13 5.60 9.32
N VAL A 456 13.97 6.23 9.30
CA VAL A 456 13.39 6.92 10.46
C VAL A 456 12.65 5.96 11.37
N GLU A 457 11.71 5.20 10.81
CA GLU A 457 11.00 4.17 11.57
C GLU A 457 11.87 2.91 11.63
N VAL A 458 11.95 2.29 12.79
CA VAL A 458 12.66 1.02 12.97
C VAL A 458 11.68 -0.08 13.40
N GLY A 459 12.05 -1.34 13.16
CA GLY A 459 11.21 -2.49 13.52
C GLY A 459 11.17 -2.72 15.04
N TYR A 460 10.14 -3.45 15.48
CA TYR A 460 10.07 -3.94 16.85
C TYR A 460 11.22 -4.89 17.18
N SER A 461 11.73 -4.80 18.40
CA SER A 461 12.50 -5.88 19.01
C SER A 461 11.61 -7.12 19.23
N GLU A 462 12.22 -8.27 19.49
CA GLU A 462 11.45 -9.51 19.72
C GLU A 462 10.49 -9.41 20.92
N PRO A 463 10.90 -8.87 22.10
CA PRO A 463 9.96 -8.68 23.21
C PRO A 463 8.79 -7.76 22.88
N GLU A 464 9.04 -6.66 22.16
CA GLU A 464 7.98 -5.72 21.73
C GLU A 464 7.01 -6.38 20.75
N ALA A 465 7.52 -7.12 19.78
CA ALA A 465 6.67 -7.84 18.81
C ALA A 465 5.81 -8.91 19.50
N GLN A 466 6.37 -9.65 20.48
CA GLN A 466 5.64 -10.63 21.26
C GLN A 466 4.56 -9.96 22.13
N GLN A 467 4.87 -8.86 22.78
CA GLN A 467 3.91 -8.10 23.59
C GLN A 467 2.77 -7.58 22.72
N GLU A 468 3.07 -6.96 21.59
CA GLU A 468 2.05 -6.46 20.67
C GLU A 468 1.18 -7.60 20.10
N ALA A 469 1.78 -8.74 19.76
CA ALA A 469 1.06 -9.90 19.25
C ALA A 469 0.09 -10.53 20.29
N ARG A 470 0.42 -10.44 21.61
CA ARG A 470 -0.47 -10.94 22.68
C ARG A 470 -1.77 -10.17 22.81
N ARG A 471 -1.87 -8.98 22.25
CA ARG A 471 -3.10 -8.18 22.20
C ARG A 471 -4.11 -8.70 21.17
N CYS A 472 -3.70 -9.65 20.30
CA CYS A 472 -4.54 -10.16 19.22
C CYS A 472 -5.73 -10.96 19.75
N LEU A 473 -6.94 -10.61 19.30
CA LEU A 473 -8.19 -11.29 19.66
C LEU A 473 -8.40 -12.60 18.90
N GLN A 474 -7.43 -13.06 18.12
CA GLN A 474 -7.47 -14.32 17.37
C GLN A 474 -8.77 -14.48 16.55
N CYS A 475 -9.12 -13.47 15.73
CA CYS A 475 -10.40 -13.41 14.99
C CYS A 475 -10.62 -14.55 13.98
N TRP A 476 -9.65 -15.42 13.77
CA TRP A 476 -9.77 -16.69 13.04
C TRP A 476 -10.43 -17.81 13.88
N ILE A 477 -10.62 -17.59 15.20
CA ILE A 477 -11.43 -18.42 16.07
C ILE A 477 -12.82 -17.79 16.18
N ASN A 478 -13.86 -18.56 16.02
CA ASN A 478 -15.25 -18.12 16.15
C ASN A 478 -16.00 -18.92 17.21
N THR A 479 -17.01 -18.29 17.77
CA THR A 479 -18.01 -18.95 18.62
C THR A 479 -19.16 -19.35 17.73
N ILE A 480 -19.38 -20.64 17.60
CA ILE A 480 -20.44 -21.21 16.77
C ILE A 480 -21.58 -21.68 17.65
N PHE A 481 -22.79 -21.40 17.23
CA PHE A 481 -24.03 -21.90 17.83
C PHE A 481 -24.57 -23.00 16.91
N ASP A 482 -24.33 -24.22 17.27
CA ASP A 482 -24.74 -25.40 16.48
C ASP A 482 -25.44 -26.39 17.41
N GLY A 483 -26.73 -26.17 17.60
CA GLY A 483 -27.57 -27.05 18.38
C GLY A 483 -28.14 -28.17 17.51
N ASN A 484 -27.94 -29.42 17.91
CA ASN A 484 -28.46 -30.59 17.24
C ASN A 484 -29.48 -31.31 18.15
N GLU A 485 -30.74 -31.39 17.70
CA GLU A 485 -31.81 -32.01 18.45
C GLU A 485 -31.54 -33.52 18.71
N GLU A 486 -30.97 -34.24 17.74
CA GLU A 486 -30.64 -35.65 17.85
C GLU A 486 -29.54 -35.91 18.90
N GLU A 487 -28.64 -34.94 19.10
CA GLU A 487 -27.55 -35.03 20.07
C GLU A 487 -27.92 -34.39 21.43
N GLY A 488 -29.07 -33.77 21.53
CA GLY A 488 -29.53 -33.09 22.74
C GLY A 488 -28.77 -31.80 23.07
N THR A 489 -28.16 -31.17 22.05
CA THR A 489 -27.39 -29.92 22.19
C THR A 489 -28.18 -28.67 21.83
N GLU A 490 -29.51 -28.77 21.67
CA GLU A 490 -30.35 -27.62 21.41
C GLU A 490 -30.28 -26.57 22.51
N CYS A 491 -30.34 -25.31 22.11
CA CYS A 491 -30.32 -24.20 23.04
C CYS A 491 -31.59 -24.17 23.91
N ILE A 492 -31.43 -24.30 25.21
CA ILE A 492 -32.53 -24.26 26.20
C ILE A 492 -32.88 -22.84 26.66
N LEU A 493 -32.31 -21.82 26.04
CA LEU A 493 -32.54 -20.40 26.32
C LEU A 493 -32.33 -20.02 27.80
N CYS A 494 -31.39 -20.65 28.49
CA CYS A 494 -31.12 -20.46 29.92
C CYS A 494 -30.49 -19.09 30.25
N GLY A 495 -29.97 -18.35 29.27
CA GLY A 495 -29.32 -17.06 29.43
C GLY A 495 -27.89 -17.09 29.99
N GLY A 496 -27.36 -18.29 30.35
CA GLY A 496 -26.04 -18.39 30.98
C GLY A 496 -24.89 -17.82 30.16
N CYS A 497 -24.97 -17.88 28.82
CA CYS A 497 -23.99 -17.28 27.91
C CYS A 497 -24.09 -15.74 27.87
N VAL A 498 -25.29 -15.18 28.08
CA VAL A 498 -25.49 -13.73 28.19
C VAL A 498 -24.86 -13.20 29.48
N ASP A 499 -25.11 -13.88 30.61
CA ASP A 499 -24.63 -13.47 31.92
C ASP A 499 -23.10 -13.43 32.05
N VAL A 500 -22.39 -14.29 31.30
CA VAL A 500 -20.91 -14.38 31.38
C VAL A 500 -20.19 -13.59 30.32
N CYS A 501 -20.91 -12.95 29.39
CA CYS A 501 -20.28 -12.20 28.30
C CYS A 501 -19.70 -10.87 28.80
N PRO A 502 -18.38 -10.65 28.80
CA PRO A 502 -17.79 -9.43 29.31
C PRO A 502 -18.04 -8.21 28.41
N GLU A 503 -18.41 -8.42 27.15
CA GLU A 503 -18.63 -7.36 26.14
C GLU A 503 -20.12 -7.17 25.83
N ASP A 504 -21.02 -7.83 26.56
CA ASP A 504 -22.48 -7.79 26.33
C ASP A 504 -22.90 -8.07 24.87
N CYS A 505 -22.07 -8.84 24.13
CA CYS A 505 -22.32 -9.14 22.72
C CYS A 505 -23.43 -10.16 22.48
N LEU A 506 -23.91 -10.82 23.53
CA LEU A 506 -24.97 -11.82 23.47
C LEU A 506 -26.24 -11.28 24.10
N GLN A 507 -27.36 -11.44 23.43
CA GLN A 507 -28.66 -10.96 23.89
C GLN A 507 -29.74 -12.01 23.65
N LEU A 508 -30.60 -12.21 24.64
CA LEU A 508 -31.81 -13.02 24.52
C LEU A 508 -33.01 -12.10 24.27
N LEU A 509 -33.51 -12.10 23.05
CA LEU A 509 -34.63 -11.27 22.65
C LEU A 509 -35.94 -12.07 22.67
N ARG A 510 -37.01 -11.48 23.24
CA ARG A 510 -38.36 -12.00 23.10
C ARG A 510 -38.95 -11.55 21.78
N VAL A 511 -39.43 -12.51 21.01
CA VAL A 511 -40.11 -12.31 19.73
C VAL A 511 -41.54 -12.86 19.81
N SER A 512 -42.38 -12.58 18.82
CA SER A 512 -43.79 -12.99 18.81
C SER A 512 -44.00 -14.52 18.92
N GLU A 513 -43.04 -15.29 18.50
CA GLU A 513 -43.10 -16.74 18.44
C GLU A 513 -42.16 -17.45 19.46
N GLY A 514 -41.64 -16.70 20.46
CA GLY A 514 -40.76 -17.29 21.48
C GLY A 514 -39.63 -16.37 21.90
N SER A 515 -38.43 -16.90 22.03
CA SER A 515 -37.20 -16.18 22.31
C SER A 515 -36.09 -16.60 21.35
N MET A 516 -35.20 -15.68 21.00
CA MET A 516 -34.05 -15.98 20.15
C MET A 516 -32.78 -15.40 20.75
N MET A 517 -31.67 -16.09 20.54
CA MET A 517 -30.33 -15.62 20.87
C MET A 517 -29.78 -14.81 19.72
N ILE A 518 -29.28 -13.60 20.01
CA ILE A 518 -28.56 -12.75 19.05
C ILE A 518 -27.15 -12.55 19.56
N LYS A 519 -26.18 -12.61 18.65
CA LYS A 519 -24.78 -12.32 18.89
C LYS A 519 -24.30 -11.19 17.99
N ASP A 520 -23.72 -10.15 18.59
CA ASP A 520 -22.99 -9.13 17.85
C ASP A 520 -21.54 -9.57 17.65
N GLU A 521 -21.26 -10.06 16.42
CA GLU A 521 -19.92 -10.47 16.03
C GLU A 521 -18.90 -9.33 16.01
N THR A 522 -19.36 -8.08 15.95
CA THR A 522 -18.47 -6.93 15.79
C THR A 522 -17.75 -6.57 17.08
N ILE A 523 -18.33 -6.90 18.24
CA ILE A 523 -17.78 -6.62 19.58
C ILE A 523 -17.30 -7.89 20.31
N CYS A 524 -17.58 -9.06 19.79
CA CYS A 524 -17.17 -10.34 20.38
C CYS A 524 -15.63 -10.47 20.41
N ILE A 525 -15.06 -10.63 21.61
CA ILE A 525 -13.62 -10.84 21.84
C ILE A 525 -13.16 -12.29 21.78
N ARG A 526 -14.07 -13.22 21.55
CA ARG A 526 -13.81 -14.67 21.44
C ARG A 526 -13.16 -15.30 22.68
N CYS A 527 -13.57 -14.85 23.85
CA CYS A 527 -12.99 -15.32 25.12
C CYS A 527 -13.31 -16.76 25.48
N GLY A 528 -14.33 -17.39 24.89
CA GLY A 528 -14.73 -18.76 25.15
C GLY A 528 -15.68 -18.95 26.35
N LEU A 529 -15.90 -17.95 27.20
CA LEU A 529 -16.71 -18.06 28.43
C LEU A 529 -18.15 -18.53 28.16
N CYS A 530 -18.76 -18.11 27.06
CA CYS A 530 -20.11 -18.55 26.69
C CYS A 530 -20.15 -20.04 26.32
N ALA A 531 -19.12 -20.57 25.69
CA ALA A 531 -19.00 -22.00 25.36
C ALA A 531 -18.83 -22.82 26.64
N GLU A 532 -17.94 -22.43 27.55
CA GLU A 532 -17.77 -23.09 28.85
C GLU A 532 -19.01 -23.06 29.73
N ARG A 533 -19.77 -21.97 29.67
CA ARG A 533 -20.97 -21.79 30.48
C ARG A 533 -22.20 -22.52 29.93
N CYS A 534 -22.17 -22.97 28.68
CA CYS A 534 -23.31 -23.60 28.04
C CYS A 534 -23.57 -25.01 28.59
N PRO A 535 -24.68 -25.24 29.31
CA PRO A 535 -24.91 -26.54 29.97
C PRO A 535 -25.28 -27.70 29.00
N VAL A 536 -25.65 -27.32 27.78
CA VAL A 536 -26.05 -28.28 26.72
C VAL A 536 -25.06 -28.31 25.56
N HIS A 537 -23.92 -27.61 25.69
CA HIS A 537 -22.85 -27.58 24.71
C HIS A 537 -23.27 -27.15 23.30
N THR A 538 -24.36 -26.36 23.19
CA THR A 538 -24.79 -25.72 21.92
C THR A 538 -23.73 -24.79 21.33
N ILE A 539 -22.82 -24.26 22.17
CA ILE A 539 -21.84 -23.26 21.80
C ILE A 539 -20.46 -23.92 21.77
N THR A 540 -19.83 -23.91 20.62
CA THR A 540 -18.45 -24.38 20.43
C THR A 540 -17.52 -23.24 20.05
N MET A 541 -16.23 -23.41 20.33
CA MET A 541 -15.16 -22.54 19.83
C MET A 541 -14.51 -23.26 18.66
N GLU A 542 -14.52 -22.64 17.49
CA GLU A 542 -14.00 -23.24 16.26
C GLU A 542 -12.93 -22.38 15.62
N ALA A 543 -11.80 -23.00 15.30
CA ALA A 543 -10.74 -22.38 14.52
C ALA A 543 -10.94 -22.68 13.03
N PHE A 544 -10.81 -21.64 12.21
CA PHE A 544 -10.95 -21.70 10.76
C PHE A 544 -9.61 -21.39 10.11
N GLU A 545 -9.02 -22.40 9.47
CA GLU A 545 -7.79 -22.24 8.70
C GLU A 545 -8.08 -22.45 7.21
N THR A 546 -7.57 -21.56 6.36
CA THR A 546 -7.73 -21.65 4.90
C THR A 546 -6.42 -22.05 4.26
N PHE A 547 -6.48 -23.05 3.39
CA PHE A 547 -5.35 -23.57 2.63
C PHE A 547 -5.68 -23.58 1.14
N ASP A 548 -4.70 -23.30 0.28
CA ASP A 548 -4.82 -23.62 -1.13
C ASP A 548 -4.73 -25.15 -1.28
N GLU A 549 -5.61 -25.76 -2.06
CA GLU A 549 -5.65 -27.21 -2.29
C GLU A 549 -4.29 -27.76 -2.75
N ALA A 550 -3.58 -26.98 -3.57
CA ALA A 550 -2.24 -27.30 -4.04
C ALA A 550 -1.17 -27.40 -2.93
N ASP A 551 -1.41 -26.75 -1.77
CA ASP A 551 -0.46 -26.78 -0.65
C ASP A 551 -0.68 -28.01 0.24
N ILE A 552 -1.91 -28.60 0.24
CA ILE A 552 -2.27 -29.77 1.05
C ILE A 552 -2.09 -31.07 0.27
N ARG A 553 -2.32 -31.04 -1.04
CA ARG A 553 -2.24 -32.21 -1.92
C ARG A 553 -1.39 -31.90 -3.15
N PRO A 554 -0.06 -31.86 -2.99
CA PRO A 554 0.84 -31.61 -4.11
C PRO A 554 0.66 -32.60 -5.26
N GLU A 555 0.21 -33.85 -4.98
CA GLU A 555 -0.15 -34.84 -5.98
C GLU A 555 -1.37 -34.46 -6.84
N LEU A 556 -2.34 -33.70 -6.31
CA LEU A 556 -3.48 -33.21 -7.10
C LEU A 556 -3.09 -32.03 -8.01
N ALA A 557 -2.05 -31.29 -7.65
CA ALA A 557 -1.47 -30.28 -8.54
C ALA A 557 -0.80 -30.90 -9.78
N GLU A 558 -0.46 -32.19 -9.76
CA GLU A 558 0.06 -32.93 -10.92
C GLU A 558 -1.06 -33.43 -11.84
N VAL A 559 -2.22 -33.79 -11.31
CA VAL A 559 -3.38 -34.28 -12.10
C VAL A 559 -4.03 -33.15 -12.94
N THR A 560 -3.87 -31.90 -12.57
CA THR A 560 -4.32 -30.76 -13.39
C THR A 560 -3.29 -30.31 -14.43
N ARG A 561 -2.22 -31.09 -14.62
CA ARG A 561 -1.15 -30.81 -15.59
C ARG A 561 -1.32 -31.53 -16.93
N ASP A 562 -2.33 -32.43 -17.06
CA ASP A 562 -2.65 -33.13 -18.32
C ASP A 562 -3.73 -32.41 -19.14
#